data_bdbd953a8c3b6af36e14b4abc23b9096
#
_entry.id   bdbd953a8c3b6af36e14b4abc23b9096
#
_cell.length_a   1.000
_cell.length_b   1.000
_cell.length_c   1.000
_cell.angle_alpha   90.00
_cell.angle_beta   90.00
_cell.angle_gamma   90.00
#
_symmetry.space_group_name_H-M   'P 1'
#
loop_
_entity.id
_entity.type
_entity.pdbx_description
1 polymer ?
#
loop_
_entity_poly.entity_id
_entity_poly.type
_entity_poly.pdbx_seq_one_letter_code
_entity_poly.pdbx_strand_id
1 'polypeptide(L)'
;VPYIQYDEHQAMAQWRDLNQSRDWTAIHLLRNGKRVEANARHCPATMALLDRLPQPDIPGAGPNAMFSLLAPNTTIPPHVGVNNSRLVCHLPLIVPEGCWFRVGAELRLWERGQAFLFDDTIEHEAANPTDLLRVVFIFDVWNPALSEVERDAVRRVIGTEGGAEGL
;
A
#
# COMPACT_ATOMS: atom_id res chain seq x y z
N VAL A 1 5.95 7.43 9.77
CA VAL A 1 7.23 6.68 9.61
C VAL A 1 7.61 6.64 8.14
N PRO A 2 8.90 6.50 7.75
CA PRO A 2 9.29 6.24 6.37
C PRO A 2 8.55 5.04 5.79
N TYR A 3 8.15 5.08 4.53
CA TYR A 3 7.43 3.97 3.90
C TYR A 3 8.37 2.77 3.69
N ILE A 4 9.55 3.03 3.16
CA ILE A 4 10.60 2.03 2.99
C ILE A 4 11.48 2.01 4.24
N GLN A 5 11.52 0.88 4.93
CA GLN A 5 12.24 0.67 6.18
C GLN A 5 12.83 -0.74 6.21
N TYR A 6 13.89 -0.95 5.46
CA TYR A 6 14.61 -2.21 5.54
C TYR A 6 16.11 -1.99 5.61
N ASP A 7 16.84 -3.03 5.95
CA ASP A 7 18.30 -3.01 6.05
C ASP A 7 18.90 -2.65 4.68
N GLU A 8 19.79 -1.65 4.64
CA GLU A 8 20.47 -1.24 3.43
C GLU A 8 21.26 -2.37 2.76
N HIS A 9 21.70 -3.37 3.53
CA HIS A 9 22.37 -4.56 2.99
C HIS A 9 21.43 -5.51 2.24
N GLN A 10 20.12 -5.39 2.47
CA GLN A 10 19.07 -6.17 1.82
C GLN A 10 18.22 -5.34 0.87
N ALA A 11 18.40 -4.03 0.85
CA ALA A 11 17.63 -3.13 0.01
C ALA A 11 17.87 -3.43 -1.47
N MET A 12 16.79 -3.67 -2.21
CA MET A 12 16.88 -3.67 -3.67
C MET A 12 17.33 -2.29 -4.15
N ALA A 13 18.15 -2.24 -5.20
CA ALA A 13 18.77 -1.02 -5.70
C ALA A 13 17.75 0.10 -5.99
N GLN A 14 16.55 -0.27 -6.42
CA GLN A 14 15.44 0.66 -6.72
C GLN A 14 14.92 1.44 -5.50
N TRP A 15 15.16 0.93 -4.27
CA TRP A 15 14.67 1.57 -3.04
C TRP A 15 15.73 2.36 -2.29
N ARG A 16 16.98 2.32 -2.74
CA ARG A 16 18.11 2.92 -2.02
C ARG A 16 17.86 4.38 -1.63
N ASP A 17 17.37 5.19 -2.56
CA ASP A 17 17.19 6.64 -2.36
C ASP A 17 15.99 6.97 -1.46
N LEU A 18 15.03 6.04 -1.34
CA LEU A 18 13.83 6.21 -0.51
C LEU A 18 13.90 5.43 0.81
N ASN A 19 14.94 4.59 1.01
CA ASN A 19 15.08 3.85 2.24
C ASN A 19 15.26 4.79 3.43
N GLN A 20 14.37 4.68 4.41
CA GLN A 20 14.28 5.55 5.60
C GLN A 20 14.10 7.05 5.27
N SER A 21 13.81 7.41 4.03
CA SER A 21 13.49 8.77 3.62
C SER A 21 12.20 9.27 4.29
N ARG A 22 12.13 10.58 4.51
CA ARG A 22 10.90 11.27 4.91
C ARG A 22 10.07 11.75 3.72
N ASP A 23 10.57 11.57 2.51
CA ASP A 23 9.89 12.04 1.29
C ASP A 23 8.73 11.11 0.91
N TRP A 24 8.83 9.83 1.30
CA TRP A 24 7.72 8.88 1.23
C TRP A 24 7.49 8.24 2.61
N THR A 25 6.37 8.60 3.23
CA THR A 25 6.05 8.18 4.61
C THR A 25 4.68 7.55 4.69
N ALA A 26 4.46 6.75 5.74
CA ALA A 26 3.20 6.10 6.00
C ALA A 26 2.71 6.30 7.44
N ILE A 27 1.38 6.43 7.57
CA ILE A 27 0.68 6.34 8.85
C ILE A 27 -0.17 5.07 8.79
N HIS A 28 0.34 3.99 9.35
CA HIS A 28 -0.36 2.71 9.34
C HIS A 28 -1.53 2.68 10.31
N LEU A 29 -2.68 2.19 9.86
CA LEU A 29 -3.84 1.81 10.69
C LEU A 29 -3.86 0.30 10.93
N LEU A 30 -3.55 -0.48 9.88
CA LEU A 30 -3.32 -1.91 9.92
C LEU A 30 -1.93 -2.19 9.32
N ARG A 31 -1.18 -3.10 9.92
CA ARG A 31 0.11 -3.55 9.40
C ARG A 31 0.27 -5.04 9.67
N ASN A 32 0.45 -5.84 8.61
CA ASN A 32 0.61 -7.28 8.67
C ASN A 32 -0.52 -7.97 9.50
N GLY A 33 -1.77 -7.57 9.27
CA GLY A 33 -2.94 -8.07 9.98
C GLY A 33 -3.12 -7.53 11.39
N LYS A 34 -2.26 -6.66 11.86
CA LYS A 34 -2.33 -6.09 13.22
C LYS A 34 -2.78 -4.63 13.21
N ARG A 35 -3.70 -4.30 14.10
CA ARG A 35 -4.14 -2.93 14.31
C ARG A 35 -3.02 -2.12 15.00
N VAL A 36 -2.67 -0.97 14.42
CA VAL A 36 -1.73 -0.01 15.00
C VAL A 36 -2.51 0.96 15.87
N GLU A 37 -2.72 0.58 17.13
CA GLU A 37 -3.67 1.25 18.03
C GLU A 37 -3.34 2.74 18.23
N ALA A 38 -2.04 3.10 18.26
CA ALA A 38 -1.59 4.49 18.40
C ALA A 38 -2.17 5.42 17.29
N ASN A 39 -2.44 4.89 16.11
CA ASN A 39 -2.99 5.62 14.97
C ASN A 39 -4.50 5.32 14.77
N ALA A 40 -4.88 4.04 14.83
CA ALA A 40 -6.23 3.58 14.54
C ALA A 40 -7.30 4.20 15.45
N ARG A 41 -6.97 4.45 16.72
CA ARG A 41 -7.86 5.11 17.69
C ARG A 41 -8.31 6.51 17.27
N HIS A 42 -7.53 7.17 16.43
CA HIS A 42 -7.85 8.52 15.90
C HIS A 42 -8.69 8.48 14.63
N CYS A 43 -8.92 7.28 14.06
CA CYS A 43 -9.64 7.08 12.79
C CYS A 43 -10.79 6.06 12.94
N PRO A 44 -11.71 6.20 13.92
CA PRO A 44 -12.72 5.18 14.19
C PRO A 44 -13.66 4.94 13.01
N ALA A 45 -14.03 5.96 12.25
CA ALA A 45 -14.89 5.82 11.08
C ALA A 45 -14.17 5.06 9.94
N THR A 46 -12.89 5.32 9.73
CA THR A 46 -12.06 4.60 8.74
C THR A 46 -11.91 3.13 9.13
N MET A 47 -11.69 2.85 10.42
CA MET A 47 -11.61 1.46 10.90
C MET A 47 -12.94 0.73 10.72
N ALA A 48 -14.08 1.37 11.05
CA ALA A 48 -15.41 0.78 10.82
C ALA A 48 -15.72 0.55 9.33
N LEU A 49 -15.14 1.35 8.42
CA LEU A 49 -15.22 1.10 6.99
C LEU A 49 -14.41 -0.13 6.59
N LEU A 50 -13.14 -0.19 7.04
CA LEU A 50 -12.25 -1.32 6.76
C LEU A 50 -12.84 -2.66 7.24
N ASP A 51 -13.46 -2.70 8.42
CA ASP A 51 -14.10 -3.91 8.98
C ASP A 51 -15.25 -4.46 8.10
N ARG A 52 -15.76 -3.68 7.15
CA ARG A 52 -16.82 -4.06 6.22
C ARG A 52 -16.32 -4.51 4.85
N LEU A 53 -15.04 -4.38 4.60
CA LEU A 53 -14.44 -4.75 3.32
C LEU A 53 -13.87 -6.18 3.35
N PRO A 54 -13.84 -6.87 2.20
CA PRO A 54 -13.25 -8.20 2.09
C PRO A 54 -11.70 -8.11 2.17
N GLN A 55 -11.17 -7.82 3.35
CA GLN A 55 -9.75 -7.69 3.57
C GLN A 55 -9.06 -9.06 3.63
N PRO A 56 -7.80 -9.16 3.13
CA PRO A 56 -7.03 -10.40 3.16
C PRO A 56 -6.49 -10.68 4.57
N ASP A 57 -7.18 -11.52 5.31
CA ASP A 57 -6.84 -11.97 6.66
C ASP A 57 -5.74 -13.06 6.64
N ILE A 58 -4.57 -12.70 6.10
CA ILE A 58 -3.41 -13.60 5.96
C ILE A 58 -2.51 -13.42 7.19
N PRO A 59 -2.33 -14.47 8.03
CA PRO A 59 -1.52 -14.36 9.25
C PRO A 59 -0.11 -13.84 8.97
N GLY A 60 0.27 -12.74 9.63
CA GLY A 60 1.60 -12.13 9.50
C GLY A 60 1.86 -11.31 8.24
N ALA A 61 0.93 -11.30 7.26
CA ALA A 61 1.10 -10.58 5.99
C ALA A 61 -0.01 -9.54 5.70
N GLY A 62 -1.22 -9.76 6.14
CA GLY A 62 -2.35 -8.87 5.85
C GLY A 62 -3.50 -8.98 6.86
N PRO A 63 -4.46 -8.05 6.82
CA PRO A 63 -4.53 -6.91 5.89
C PRO A 63 -3.58 -5.76 6.26
N ASN A 64 -3.31 -4.88 5.27
CA ASN A 64 -2.62 -3.62 5.48
C ASN A 64 -3.55 -2.45 5.15
N ALA A 65 -3.44 -1.37 5.89
CA ALA A 65 -4.13 -0.11 5.61
C ALA A 65 -3.33 1.07 6.16
N MET A 66 -3.11 2.10 5.33
CA MET A 66 -2.29 3.24 5.69
C MET A 66 -2.61 4.49 4.91
N PHE A 67 -2.31 5.63 5.48
CA PHE A 67 -2.17 6.87 4.71
C PHE A 67 -0.75 6.92 4.15
N SER A 68 -0.62 6.97 2.84
CA SER A 68 0.63 7.15 2.11
C SER A 68 0.82 8.61 1.78
N LEU A 69 1.89 9.19 2.28
CA LEU A 69 2.23 10.61 2.13
C LEU A 69 3.46 10.72 1.23
N LEU A 70 3.33 11.44 0.13
CA LEU A 70 4.43 11.73 -0.79
C LEU A 70 4.73 13.22 -0.76
N ALA A 71 5.95 13.54 -0.35
CA ALA A 71 6.42 14.91 -0.23
C ALA A 71 6.45 15.63 -1.58
N PRO A 72 6.55 16.98 -1.59
CA PRO A 72 6.79 17.76 -2.80
C PRO A 72 7.98 17.23 -3.61
N ASN A 73 7.87 17.31 -4.94
CA ASN A 73 8.95 17.01 -5.89
C ASN A 73 9.57 15.60 -5.70
N THR A 74 8.74 14.62 -5.31
CA THR A 74 9.19 13.24 -5.04
C THR A 74 8.59 12.27 -6.03
N THR A 75 9.43 11.33 -6.50
CA THR A 75 9.02 10.21 -7.35
C THR A 75 9.24 8.89 -6.61
N ILE A 76 8.25 8.01 -6.64
CA ILE A 76 8.38 6.61 -6.26
C ILE A 76 8.80 5.85 -7.53
N PRO A 77 9.99 5.25 -7.57
CA PRO A 77 10.51 4.60 -8.78
C PRO A 77 9.67 3.37 -9.18
N PRO A 78 9.80 2.88 -10.42
CA PRO A 78 9.16 1.65 -10.85
C PRO A 78 9.48 0.47 -9.94
N HIS A 79 8.45 -0.24 -9.50
CA HIS A 79 8.55 -1.37 -8.59
C HIS A 79 7.37 -2.32 -8.75
N VAL A 80 7.47 -3.49 -8.12
CA VAL A 80 6.43 -4.52 -8.09
C VAL A 80 6.16 -4.97 -6.66
N GLY A 81 4.92 -5.35 -6.39
CA GLY A 81 4.53 -6.00 -5.14
C GLY A 81 4.84 -7.50 -5.14
N VAL A 82 4.56 -8.16 -4.03
CA VAL A 82 5.03 -9.53 -3.76
C VAL A 82 4.07 -10.63 -4.20
N ASN A 83 2.76 -10.37 -4.27
CA ASN A 83 1.77 -11.38 -4.66
C ASN A 83 0.45 -10.75 -5.12
N ASN A 84 -0.29 -11.47 -5.95
CA ASN A 84 -1.58 -11.06 -6.50
C ASN A 84 -2.78 -11.74 -5.82
N SER A 85 -2.60 -12.34 -4.67
CA SER A 85 -3.73 -12.86 -3.89
C SER A 85 -4.63 -11.75 -3.35
N ARG A 86 -4.09 -10.54 -3.32
CA ARG A 86 -4.78 -9.30 -2.98
C ARG A 86 -4.67 -8.27 -4.11
N LEU A 87 -5.59 -7.32 -4.10
CA LEU A 87 -5.47 -6.09 -4.87
C LEU A 87 -5.24 -4.94 -3.92
N VAL A 88 -4.50 -3.94 -4.39
CA VAL A 88 -4.26 -2.69 -3.66
C VAL A 88 -5.30 -1.66 -4.07
N CYS A 89 -5.99 -1.08 -3.10
CA CYS A 89 -6.89 0.03 -3.30
C CYS A 89 -6.19 1.35 -3.01
N HIS A 90 -6.27 2.30 -3.93
CA HIS A 90 -5.92 3.69 -3.71
C HIS A 90 -7.19 4.53 -3.59
N LEU A 91 -7.38 5.20 -2.46
CA LEU A 91 -8.39 6.24 -2.26
C LEU A 91 -7.69 7.60 -2.12
N PRO A 92 -7.69 8.42 -3.16
CA PRO A 92 -7.04 9.73 -3.15
C PRO A 92 -7.74 10.72 -2.23
N LEU A 93 -7.01 11.32 -1.29
CA LEU A 93 -7.55 12.27 -0.30
C LEU A 93 -7.08 13.71 -0.55
N ILE A 94 -5.78 13.89 -0.74
CA ILE A 94 -5.15 15.16 -1.08
C ILE A 94 -4.26 14.88 -2.28
N VAL A 95 -4.66 15.39 -3.43
CA VAL A 95 -3.92 15.17 -4.68
C VAL A 95 -3.80 16.51 -5.40
N PRO A 96 -2.66 17.18 -5.30
CA PRO A 96 -2.36 18.36 -6.10
C PRO A 96 -2.41 18.05 -7.60
N GLU A 97 -2.82 19.02 -8.40
CA GLU A 97 -2.85 18.90 -9.86
C GLU A 97 -1.43 18.62 -10.39
N GLY A 98 -1.30 17.62 -11.28
CA GLY A 98 -0.01 17.17 -11.82
C GLY A 98 0.53 15.92 -11.18
N CYS A 99 0.02 15.47 -10.02
CA CYS A 99 0.38 14.16 -9.47
C CYS A 99 -0.15 13.04 -10.38
N TRP A 100 0.68 12.03 -10.63
CA TRP A 100 0.30 10.91 -11.50
C TRP A 100 0.74 9.55 -10.95
N PHE A 101 0.11 8.51 -11.47
CA PHE A 101 0.36 7.13 -11.15
C PHE A 101 0.34 6.29 -12.43
N ARG A 102 1.30 5.40 -12.62
CA ARG A 102 1.39 4.48 -13.76
C ARG A 102 1.34 3.04 -13.27
N VAL A 103 0.59 2.20 -13.95
CA VAL A 103 0.58 0.74 -13.80
C VAL A 103 0.78 0.11 -15.16
N GLY A 104 1.85 -0.64 -15.35
CA GLY A 104 2.22 -1.16 -16.67
C GLY A 104 2.36 -0.03 -17.70
N ALA A 105 1.57 -0.07 -18.75
CA ALA A 105 1.53 0.96 -19.80
C ALA A 105 0.48 2.07 -19.53
N GLU A 106 -0.35 1.93 -18.50
CA GLU A 106 -1.43 2.86 -18.23
C GLU A 106 -1.00 3.97 -17.27
N LEU A 107 -1.04 5.22 -17.73
CA LEU A 107 -0.92 6.40 -16.89
C LEU A 107 -2.31 6.80 -16.38
N ARG A 108 -2.41 7.04 -15.08
CA ARG A 108 -3.66 7.45 -14.45
C ARG A 108 -3.43 8.65 -13.54
N LEU A 109 -4.28 9.64 -13.65
CA LEU A 109 -4.36 10.72 -12.66
C LEU A 109 -5.27 10.29 -11.52
N TRP A 110 -4.86 10.62 -10.29
CA TRP A 110 -5.75 10.43 -9.14
C TRP A 110 -6.85 11.50 -9.14
N GLU A 111 -8.08 11.06 -8.95
CA GLU A 111 -9.22 11.94 -8.72
C GLU A 111 -9.63 11.83 -7.25
N ARG A 112 -9.67 12.98 -6.55
CA ARG A 112 -10.01 13.00 -5.13
C ARG A 112 -11.34 12.33 -4.84
N GLY A 113 -11.33 11.36 -3.92
CA GLY A 113 -12.51 10.60 -3.50
C GLY A 113 -12.92 9.47 -4.43
N GLN A 114 -12.24 9.28 -5.56
CA GLN A 114 -12.49 8.17 -6.48
C GLN A 114 -11.48 7.05 -6.24
N ALA A 115 -11.91 5.99 -5.56
CA ALA A 115 -11.08 4.82 -5.32
C ALA A 115 -10.92 3.98 -6.59
N PHE A 116 -9.74 3.37 -6.74
CA PHE A 116 -9.49 2.34 -7.75
C PHE A 116 -8.62 1.22 -7.19
N LEU A 117 -8.73 0.05 -7.81
CA LEU A 117 -7.99 -1.15 -7.48
C LEU A 117 -7.00 -1.48 -8.58
N PHE A 118 -5.85 -2.02 -8.22
CA PHE A 118 -4.88 -2.55 -9.16
C PHE A 118 -4.11 -3.73 -8.57
N ASP A 119 -3.56 -4.56 -9.45
CA ASP A 119 -2.63 -5.65 -9.10
C ASP A 119 -1.23 -5.04 -9.00
N ASP A 120 -0.68 -4.97 -7.79
CA ASP A 120 0.63 -4.37 -7.54
C ASP A 120 1.81 -5.26 -7.99
N THR A 121 1.56 -6.51 -8.39
CA THR A 121 2.58 -7.33 -9.06
C THR A 121 2.89 -6.86 -10.47
N ILE A 122 2.04 -6.01 -11.06
CA ILE A 122 2.34 -5.28 -12.28
C ILE A 122 3.22 -4.08 -11.90
N GLU A 123 4.31 -3.86 -12.65
CA GLU A 123 5.21 -2.74 -12.40
C GLU A 123 4.43 -1.42 -12.35
N HIS A 124 4.65 -0.67 -11.30
CA HIS A 124 3.98 0.61 -11.08
C HIS A 124 4.93 1.65 -10.47
N GLU A 125 4.60 2.91 -10.68
CA GLU A 125 5.34 4.06 -10.18
C GLU A 125 4.41 5.24 -9.92
N ALA A 126 4.89 6.22 -9.16
CA ALA A 126 4.12 7.40 -8.81
C ALA A 126 4.99 8.64 -8.73
N ALA A 127 4.43 9.81 -9.02
CA ALA A 127 5.13 11.07 -8.82
C ALA A 127 4.21 12.15 -8.26
N ASN A 128 4.81 12.98 -7.44
CA ASN A 128 4.30 14.27 -6.99
C ASN A 128 5.26 15.37 -7.45
N PRO A 129 5.11 15.92 -8.65
CA PRO A 129 5.98 16.98 -9.17
C PRO A 129 5.59 18.38 -8.67
N THR A 130 4.77 18.48 -7.63
CA THR A 130 4.24 19.74 -7.11
C THR A 130 4.95 20.17 -5.82
N ASP A 131 4.74 21.39 -5.38
CA ASP A 131 5.25 21.92 -4.11
C ASP A 131 4.34 21.61 -2.91
N LEU A 132 3.31 20.77 -3.10
CA LEU A 132 2.33 20.42 -2.06
C LEU A 132 2.41 18.93 -1.73
N LEU A 133 1.96 18.57 -0.52
CA LEU A 133 1.89 17.19 -0.06
C LEU A 133 0.78 16.41 -0.79
N ARG A 134 1.08 15.20 -1.29
CA ARG A 134 0.10 14.24 -1.78
C ARG A 134 -0.24 13.22 -0.69
N VAL A 135 -1.53 12.96 -0.45
CA VAL A 135 -2.00 11.92 0.49
C VAL A 135 -3.00 11.00 -0.21
N VAL A 136 -2.69 9.71 -0.20
CA VAL A 136 -3.57 8.63 -0.67
C VAL A 136 -3.77 7.65 0.48
N PHE A 137 -5.02 7.26 0.73
CA PHE A 137 -5.31 6.15 1.62
C PHE A 137 -5.19 4.84 0.83
N ILE A 138 -4.34 3.94 1.31
CA ILE A 138 -4.01 2.67 0.66
C ILE A 138 -4.46 1.55 1.58
N PHE A 139 -5.15 0.55 1.02
CA PHE A 139 -5.54 -0.65 1.77
C PHE A 139 -5.68 -1.86 0.85
N ASP A 140 -5.59 -3.04 1.44
CA ASP A 140 -5.69 -4.31 0.72
C ASP A 140 -7.13 -4.83 0.71
N VAL A 141 -7.52 -5.47 -0.39
CA VAL A 141 -8.71 -6.31 -0.49
C VAL A 141 -8.33 -7.65 -1.12
N TRP A 142 -9.07 -8.71 -0.77
CA TRP A 142 -8.90 -9.99 -1.46
C TRP A 142 -9.08 -9.83 -2.97
N ASN A 143 -8.25 -10.53 -3.74
CA ASN A 143 -8.49 -10.64 -5.18
C ASN A 143 -9.84 -11.34 -5.38
N PRO A 144 -10.82 -10.69 -6.03
CA PRO A 144 -12.16 -11.25 -6.18
C PRO A 144 -12.21 -12.49 -7.09
N ALA A 145 -11.16 -12.76 -7.86
CA ALA A 145 -11.04 -13.96 -8.67
C ALA A 145 -10.77 -15.23 -7.84
N LEU A 146 -10.34 -15.10 -6.58
CA LEU A 146 -10.06 -16.23 -5.70
C LEU A 146 -11.33 -16.74 -5.02
N SER A 147 -11.58 -18.04 -5.15
CA SER A 147 -12.56 -18.76 -4.35
C SER A 147 -12.13 -18.86 -2.88
N GLU A 148 -13.06 -19.18 -1.98
CA GLU A 148 -12.72 -19.37 -0.55
C GLU A 148 -11.70 -20.47 -0.32
N VAL A 149 -11.74 -21.55 -1.11
CA VAL A 149 -10.75 -22.65 -1.04
C VAL A 149 -9.34 -22.16 -1.38
N GLU A 150 -9.23 -21.28 -2.40
CA GLU A 150 -7.95 -20.70 -2.79
C GLU A 150 -7.47 -19.69 -1.74
N ARG A 151 -8.36 -18.87 -1.17
CA ARG A 151 -8.02 -17.97 -0.06
C ARG A 151 -7.52 -18.75 1.16
N ASP A 152 -8.13 -19.90 1.48
CA ASP A 152 -7.65 -20.77 2.55
C ASP A 152 -6.26 -21.35 2.25
N ALA A 153 -6.00 -21.72 1.01
CA ALA A 153 -4.66 -22.15 0.61
C ALA A 153 -3.64 -21.01 0.75
N VAL A 154 -3.98 -19.80 0.33
CA VAL A 154 -3.14 -18.59 0.48
C VAL A 154 -2.83 -18.32 1.95
N ARG A 155 -3.84 -18.37 2.85
CA ARG A 155 -3.63 -18.18 4.30
C ARG A 155 -2.64 -19.17 4.87
N ARG A 156 -2.66 -20.43 4.41
CA ARG A 156 -1.75 -21.47 4.87
C ARG A 156 -0.33 -21.31 4.32
N VAL A 157 -0.20 -21.01 3.03
CA VAL A 157 1.11 -20.91 2.38
C VAL A 157 1.83 -19.63 2.83
N ILE A 158 1.21 -18.46 2.65
CA ILE A 158 1.84 -17.19 3.00
C ILE A 158 1.93 -17.01 4.52
N GLY A 159 0.91 -17.42 5.27
CA GLY A 159 0.89 -17.30 6.74
C GLY A 159 1.95 -18.17 7.45
N THR A 160 2.44 -19.23 6.83
CA THR A 160 3.54 -20.06 7.38
C THR A 160 4.93 -19.54 7.02
N GLU A 161 5.05 -18.84 5.90
CA GLU A 161 6.27 -18.16 5.49
C GLU A 161 6.50 -16.82 6.19
N GLY A 162 5.58 -16.42 7.05
CA GLY A 162 5.49 -15.11 7.72
C GLY A 162 6.60 -14.77 8.70
N GLY A 163 7.84 -15.11 8.35
CA GLY A 163 9.06 -14.53 8.91
C GLY A 163 9.83 -13.69 7.88
N ALA A 164 9.45 -13.70 6.61
CA ALA A 164 9.99 -12.78 5.62
C ALA A 164 9.20 -11.47 5.72
N GLU A 165 9.81 -10.44 6.26
CA GLU A 165 9.30 -9.08 6.31
C GLU A 165 8.94 -8.63 4.89
N GLY A 166 7.69 -8.88 4.52
CA GLY A 166 7.10 -8.30 3.32
C GLY A 166 6.82 -6.83 3.56
N LEU A 167 7.12 -6.03 2.59
CA LEU A 167 6.92 -4.58 2.46
C LEU A 167 5.58 -4.08 2.98
#